data_b351660dbebf55ef661348df0e08f6e7
#
_entry.id   b351660dbebf55ef661348df0e08f6e7
#
_cell.length_a   1.000
_cell.length_b   1.000
_cell.length_c   1.000
_cell.angle_alpha   90.00
_cell.angle_beta   90.00
_cell.angle_gamma   90.00
#
_symmetry.space_group_name_H-M   'P 1'
#
loop_
_entity.id
_entity.type
_entity.pdbx_description
1 polymer ?
#
loop_
_entity_poly.entity_id
_entity_poly.type
_entity_poly.pdbx_seq_one_letter_code
_entity_poly.pdbx_strand_id
1 'polypeptide(L)'
;VRDVQAAMRDHYEGTPLDITNDPGAGPFKTPYRLSPLSFKVGDQEYFNERPISTQQTAFTFVAQMRANLPDAIGGVLWFGTDDANMTVFAPVYCCSDRIPDCYSGKEVDCVTFSWDSAFWIYNWVADMIRPRYSLMIDDMRAVQNNLEDTYANAQAGIESSAMSLYEKDPVKAKEFLTNYSCMTAESAIDSWKKLGEFLF
;
A
#
# COMPACT_ATOMS: atom_id res chain seq x y z
N VAL A 1 0.77 -5.89 -13.23
CA VAL A 1 0.89 -5.18 -11.95
C VAL A 1 -0.26 -5.58 -11.03
N ARG A 2 -1.50 -5.39 -11.42
CA ARG A 2 -2.69 -5.65 -10.59
C ARG A 2 -2.75 -7.07 -10.00
N ASP A 3 -2.42 -8.09 -10.79
CA ASP A 3 -2.40 -9.49 -10.30
C ASP A 3 -1.38 -9.69 -9.18
N VAL A 4 -0.22 -9.02 -9.28
CA VAL A 4 0.81 -9.08 -8.23
C VAL A 4 0.38 -8.31 -6.98
N GLN A 5 -0.26 -7.15 -7.15
CA GLN A 5 -0.84 -6.40 -6.03
C GLN A 5 -1.90 -7.22 -5.30
N ALA A 6 -2.77 -7.91 -6.05
CA ALA A 6 -3.78 -8.83 -5.48
C ALA A 6 -3.12 -9.98 -4.71
N ALA A 7 -2.08 -10.61 -5.28
CA ALA A 7 -1.35 -11.67 -4.60
C ALA A 7 -0.65 -11.21 -3.31
N MET A 8 -0.16 -9.96 -3.26
CA MET A 8 0.42 -9.38 -2.04
C MET A 8 -0.62 -9.10 -0.94
N ARG A 9 -1.91 -9.06 -1.30
CA ARG A 9 -3.06 -8.81 -0.41
C ARG A 9 -3.77 -10.07 0.02
N ASP A 10 -3.33 -11.23 -0.43
CA ASP A 10 -4.03 -12.49 -0.25
C ASP A 10 -4.06 -12.94 1.22
N HIS A 11 -5.23 -13.33 1.68
CA HIS A 11 -5.49 -13.93 3.00
C HIS A 11 -6.05 -15.35 2.85
N TYR A 12 -5.85 -15.98 1.70
CA TYR A 12 -6.34 -17.32 1.38
C TYR A 12 -7.87 -17.45 1.34
N GLU A 13 -8.59 -16.35 1.07
CA GLU A 13 -10.05 -16.31 1.02
C GLU A 13 -10.60 -17.37 0.06
N GLY A 14 -11.65 -18.08 0.51
CA GLY A 14 -12.29 -19.13 -0.27
C GLY A 14 -11.51 -20.44 -0.38
N THR A 15 -10.39 -20.58 0.32
CA THR A 15 -9.59 -21.81 0.41
C THR A 15 -9.78 -22.51 1.76
N PRO A 16 -9.31 -23.77 1.93
CA PRO A 16 -9.30 -24.41 3.26
C PRO A 16 -8.42 -23.70 4.30
N LEU A 17 -7.57 -22.75 3.89
CA LEU A 17 -6.70 -21.94 4.74
C LEU A 17 -7.28 -20.56 5.07
N ASP A 18 -8.53 -20.30 4.67
CA ASP A 18 -9.23 -19.03 4.94
C ASP A 18 -9.49 -18.88 6.44
N ILE A 19 -8.69 -18.02 7.05
CA ILE A 19 -8.72 -17.79 8.50
C ILE A 19 -9.87 -16.88 8.95
N THR A 20 -10.66 -16.32 8.05
CA THR A 20 -11.84 -15.50 8.37
C THR A 20 -13.02 -16.33 8.83
N ASN A 21 -12.98 -17.65 8.61
CA ASN A 21 -14.08 -18.59 8.90
C ASN A 21 -13.87 -19.38 10.21
N ASP A 22 -12.76 -19.17 10.92
CA ASP A 22 -12.50 -19.85 12.18
C ASP A 22 -12.83 -18.96 13.41
N PRO A 23 -12.86 -19.56 14.63
CA PRO A 23 -13.15 -18.80 15.85
C PRO A 23 -12.16 -17.67 16.14
N GLY A 24 -10.92 -17.76 15.63
CA GLY A 24 -9.89 -16.75 15.83
C GLY A 24 -10.13 -15.46 15.05
N ALA A 25 -10.99 -15.49 14.03
CA ALA A 25 -11.40 -14.31 13.26
C ALA A 25 -12.34 -13.38 14.04
N GLY A 26 -12.97 -13.87 15.08
CA GLY A 26 -13.93 -13.12 15.88
C GLY A 26 -15.21 -12.74 15.11
N PRO A 27 -16.06 -11.90 15.73
CA PRO A 27 -17.37 -11.57 15.16
C PRO A 27 -17.29 -10.74 13.88
N PHE A 28 -16.18 -10.06 13.64
CA PHE A 28 -15.97 -9.19 12.49
C PHE A 28 -15.11 -9.81 11.40
N LYS A 29 -14.86 -11.13 11.46
CA LYS A 29 -14.18 -11.90 10.42
C LYS A 29 -12.83 -11.32 10.01
N THR A 30 -12.02 -10.89 10.99
CA THR A 30 -10.70 -10.33 10.69
C THR A 30 -9.77 -11.41 10.11
N PRO A 31 -9.07 -11.12 8.98
CA PRO A 31 -8.10 -12.04 8.40
C PRO A 31 -6.72 -11.96 9.08
N TYR A 32 -6.64 -11.30 10.22
CA TYR A 32 -5.39 -11.09 10.96
C TYR A 32 -5.34 -11.90 12.24
N ARG A 33 -4.17 -12.45 12.54
CA ARG A 33 -3.86 -13.03 13.85
C ARG A 33 -3.11 -12.00 14.68
N LEU A 34 -3.80 -11.48 15.70
CA LEU A 34 -3.21 -10.58 16.67
C LEU A 34 -2.38 -11.36 17.70
N SER A 35 -1.68 -10.66 18.59
CA SER A 35 -0.92 -11.31 19.67
C SER A 35 -1.82 -12.13 20.60
N PRO A 36 -1.31 -13.26 21.14
CA PRO A 36 0.01 -13.81 20.89
C PRO A 36 0.09 -14.61 19.59
N LEU A 37 1.21 -14.47 18.86
CA LEU A 37 1.46 -15.25 17.65
C LEU A 37 1.92 -16.67 17.97
N SER A 38 2.45 -16.93 19.16
CA SER A 38 2.77 -18.25 19.67
C SER A 38 2.14 -18.45 21.05
N PHE A 39 1.78 -19.71 21.37
CA PHE A 39 1.18 -20.08 22.64
C PHE A 39 1.48 -21.55 22.97
N LYS A 40 1.32 -21.91 24.23
CA LYS A 40 1.53 -23.29 24.71
C LYS A 40 0.23 -23.92 25.17
N VAL A 41 0.07 -25.21 24.86
CA VAL A 41 -0.99 -26.06 25.41
C VAL A 41 -0.30 -27.28 26.07
N GLY A 42 -0.24 -27.30 27.38
CA GLY A 42 0.62 -28.23 28.11
C GLY A 42 2.10 -27.96 27.80
N ASP A 43 2.82 -29.01 27.40
CA ASP A 43 4.23 -28.91 27.01
C ASP A 43 4.43 -28.64 25.50
N GLN A 44 3.35 -28.62 24.72
CA GLN A 44 3.40 -28.43 23.28
C GLN A 44 3.31 -26.94 22.92
N GLU A 45 4.24 -26.47 22.11
CA GLU A 45 4.22 -25.10 21.56
C GLU A 45 3.51 -25.10 20.21
N TYR A 46 2.66 -24.09 20.02
CA TYR A 46 1.92 -23.78 18.79
C TYR A 46 2.16 -22.34 18.41
N PHE A 47 1.98 -22.03 17.13
CA PHE A 47 1.90 -20.64 16.67
C PHE A 47 0.74 -20.48 15.70
N ASN A 48 0.18 -19.27 15.66
CA ASN A 48 -0.89 -18.93 14.74
C ASN A 48 -0.36 -18.84 13.31
N GLU A 49 -1.13 -19.35 12.37
CA GLU A 49 -0.93 -19.14 10.95
C GLU A 49 -1.04 -17.65 10.60
N ARG A 50 -0.38 -17.26 9.52
CA ARG A 50 -0.45 -15.90 8.98
C ARG A 50 -0.64 -15.94 7.48
N PRO A 51 -1.51 -15.07 6.92
CA PRO A 51 -1.64 -14.93 5.47
C PRO A 51 -0.43 -14.23 4.86
N ILE A 52 -0.45 -14.05 3.53
CA ILE A 52 0.57 -13.29 2.80
C ILE A 52 0.54 -11.82 3.25
N SER A 53 -0.64 -11.20 3.25
CA SER A 53 -0.80 -9.86 3.82
C SER A 53 -0.96 -9.93 5.33
N THR A 54 -0.11 -9.23 6.05
CA THR A 54 -0.07 -9.29 7.53
C THR A 54 0.26 -7.92 8.12
N GLN A 55 -0.28 -7.65 9.32
CA GLN A 55 -0.11 -6.40 10.04
C GLN A 55 1.34 -6.08 10.47
N GLN A 56 2.25 -7.04 10.37
CA GLN A 56 3.67 -6.80 10.66
C GLN A 56 4.45 -6.21 9.47
N THR A 57 3.79 -6.04 8.33
CA THR A 57 4.40 -5.47 7.12
C THR A 57 4.65 -3.98 7.32
N ALA A 58 5.88 -3.53 7.13
CA ALA A 58 6.23 -2.10 7.23
C ALA A 58 6.02 -1.35 5.91
N PHE A 59 6.28 -2.02 4.80
CA PHE A 59 6.06 -1.50 3.44
C PHE A 59 5.96 -2.66 2.46
N THR A 60 5.36 -2.38 1.31
CA THR A 60 5.25 -3.33 0.21
C THR A 60 5.44 -2.60 -1.13
N PHE A 61 5.94 -3.31 -2.14
CA PHE A 61 6.04 -2.74 -3.47
C PHE A 61 5.94 -3.80 -4.56
N VAL A 62 5.52 -3.37 -5.74
CA VAL A 62 5.59 -4.13 -6.98
C VAL A 62 6.48 -3.38 -7.97
N ALA A 63 7.57 -3.99 -8.38
CA ALA A 63 8.47 -3.42 -9.37
C ALA A 63 7.99 -3.76 -10.80
N GLN A 64 7.72 -2.73 -11.59
CA GLN A 64 7.40 -2.86 -13.01
C GLN A 64 8.57 -2.34 -13.85
N MET A 65 9.28 -3.24 -14.50
CA MET A 65 10.44 -2.94 -15.33
C MET A 65 10.15 -3.26 -16.80
N ARG A 66 10.39 -2.28 -17.70
CA ARG A 66 10.06 -2.39 -19.13
C ARG A 66 11.24 -2.01 -20.00
N ALA A 67 11.88 -3.02 -20.58
CA ALA A 67 13.10 -2.87 -21.40
C ALA A 67 12.87 -2.15 -22.75
N ASN A 68 11.61 -2.00 -23.17
CA ASN A 68 11.24 -1.32 -24.42
C ASN A 68 11.05 0.21 -24.27
N LEU A 69 11.25 0.75 -23.07
CA LEU A 69 11.22 2.18 -22.77
C LEU A 69 12.58 2.67 -22.30
N PRO A 70 12.89 3.97 -22.45
CA PRO A 70 14.07 4.56 -21.85
C PRO A 70 14.13 4.30 -20.33
N ASP A 71 15.31 4.11 -19.76
CA ASP A 71 15.51 3.80 -18.33
C ASP A 71 14.81 4.80 -17.41
N ALA A 72 14.76 6.08 -17.80
CA ALA A 72 14.05 7.11 -17.03
C ALA A 72 12.53 6.89 -16.93
N ILE A 73 11.93 6.15 -17.85
CA ILE A 73 10.48 5.95 -17.94
C ILE A 73 10.09 4.49 -17.64
N GLY A 74 10.98 3.54 -17.99
CA GLY A 74 10.70 2.11 -17.98
C GLY A 74 10.54 1.49 -16.61
N GLY A 75 11.09 2.10 -15.57
CA GLY A 75 11.06 1.59 -14.20
C GLY A 75 10.04 2.31 -13.31
N VAL A 76 9.12 1.56 -12.72
CA VAL A 76 8.13 2.08 -11.74
C VAL A 76 8.09 1.15 -10.53
N LEU A 77 8.18 1.72 -9.34
CA LEU A 77 7.83 1.07 -8.09
C LEU A 77 6.40 1.48 -7.72
N TRP A 78 5.50 0.53 -7.71
CA TRP A 78 4.18 0.69 -7.11
C TRP A 78 4.35 0.45 -5.62
N PHE A 79 4.41 1.53 -4.85
CA PHE A 79 4.88 1.51 -3.47
C PHE A 79 3.76 1.88 -2.49
N GLY A 80 3.69 1.15 -1.38
CA GLY A 80 2.81 1.43 -0.25
C GLY A 80 3.50 1.17 1.08
N THR A 81 3.11 1.90 2.10
CA THR A 81 3.57 1.70 3.48
C THR A 81 2.51 0.93 4.28
N ASP A 82 2.95 0.27 5.34
CA ASP A 82 2.11 -0.59 6.19
C ASP A 82 1.64 -1.86 5.46
N ASP A 83 0.57 -2.47 5.90
CA ASP A 83 -0.02 -3.70 5.41
C ASP A 83 -0.48 -3.61 3.94
N ALA A 84 -0.05 -4.54 3.10
CA ALA A 84 -0.40 -4.59 1.67
C ALA A 84 -1.91 -4.56 1.41
N ASN A 85 -2.70 -5.19 2.30
CA ASN A 85 -4.15 -5.22 2.19
C ASN A 85 -4.79 -3.83 2.34
N MET A 86 -4.23 -2.99 3.22
CA MET A 86 -4.83 -1.71 3.62
C MET A 86 -3.97 -0.50 3.24
N THR A 87 -3.08 -0.64 2.25
CA THR A 87 -2.31 0.47 1.66
C THR A 87 -2.72 0.73 0.22
N VAL A 88 -2.36 1.88 -0.32
CA VAL A 88 -2.46 2.22 -1.74
C VAL A 88 -1.09 2.05 -2.40
N PHE A 89 -1.03 1.33 -3.49
CA PHE A 89 0.17 1.25 -4.32
C PHE A 89 0.27 2.48 -5.22
N ALA A 90 0.94 3.52 -4.74
CA ALA A 90 1.21 4.72 -5.52
C ALA A 90 2.41 4.52 -6.47
N PRO A 91 2.35 5.01 -7.72
CA PRO A 91 3.45 4.85 -8.67
C PRO A 91 4.61 5.81 -8.35
N VAL A 92 5.80 5.26 -8.12
CA VAL A 92 7.05 6.00 -7.96
C VAL A 92 7.98 5.61 -9.09
N TYR A 93 8.26 6.54 -10.01
CA TYR A 93 9.19 6.29 -11.11
C TYR A 93 10.64 6.21 -10.60
N CYS A 94 11.37 5.18 -11.05
CA CYS A 94 12.74 4.92 -10.57
C CYS A 94 13.74 6.03 -10.92
N CYS A 95 13.42 6.90 -11.86
CA CYS A 95 14.24 8.06 -12.20
C CYS A 95 14.08 9.24 -11.22
N SER A 96 13.14 9.17 -10.28
CA SER A 96 12.86 10.27 -9.36
C SER A 96 14.09 10.68 -8.57
N ASP A 97 14.35 11.99 -8.47
CA ASP A 97 15.49 12.56 -7.75
C ASP A 97 15.14 13.09 -6.36
N ARG A 98 13.87 13.04 -6.00
CA ARG A 98 13.38 13.24 -4.66
C ARG A 98 12.26 12.25 -4.35
N ILE A 99 12.05 11.99 -3.08
CA ILE A 99 10.93 11.19 -2.57
C ILE A 99 9.81 12.13 -2.09
N PRO A 100 8.56 11.67 -2.07
CA PRO A 100 7.47 12.40 -1.41
C PRO A 100 7.80 12.70 0.05
N ASP A 101 7.46 13.88 0.54
CA ASP A 101 7.76 14.28 1.92
C ASP A 101 7.13 13.32 2.93
N CYS A 102 5.93 12.81 2.65
CA CYS A 102 5.26 11.82 3.49
C CYS A 102 6.01 10.47 3.64
N TYR A 103 6.96 10.17 2.74
CA TYR A 103 7.82 8.98 2.82
C TYR A 103 9.22 9.29 3.36
N SER A 104 9.55 10.56 3.58
CA SER A 104 10.94 10.99 3.84
C SER A 104 11.50 10.54 5.19
N GLY A 105 10.66 10.20 6.14
CA GLY A 105 11.08 9.83 7.50
C GLY A 105 11.81 10.94 8.28
N LYS A 106 11.93 12.16 7.72
CA LYS A 106 12.53 13.29 8.43
C LYS A 106 11.67 13.64 9.63
N GLU A 107 12.30 13.70 10.81
CA GLU A 107 11.64 14.03 12.07
C GLU A 107 10.49 13.07 12.47
N VAL A 108 10.43 11.89 11.86
CA VAL A 108 9.42 10.87 12.15
C VAL A 108 10.12 9.62 12.71
N ASP A 109 9.62 9.14 13.82
CA ASP A 109 10.07 7.88 14.43
C ASP A 109 8.93 6.85 14.49
N CYS A 110 9.23 5.63 14.96
CA CYS A 110 8.27 4.55 15.10
C CYS A 110 7.45 4.61 16.41
N VAL A 111 7.58 5.66 17.19
CA VAL A 111 6.97 5.80 18.54
C VAL A 111 6.03 7.00 18.60
N THR A 112 6.37 8.06 17.86
CA THR A 112 5.62 9.34 17.88
C THR A 112 4.74 9.46 16.66
N PHE A 113 3.42 9.53 16.86
CA PHE A 113 2.46 9.70 15.77
C PHE A 113 2.71 11.02 15.01
N SER A 114 2.62 10.97 13.69
CA SER A 114 2.75 12.16 12.85
C SER A 114 1.70 12.13 11.71
N TRP A 115 0.99 13.24 11.57
CA TRP A 115 0.06 13.44 10.45
C TRP A 115 0.74 13.62 9.09
N ASP A 116 2.05 13.85 9.08
CA ASP A 116 2.85 14.07 7.86
C ASP A 116 3.54 12.78 7.38
N SER A 117 3.41 11.69 8.15
CA SER A 117 3.99 10.39 7.80
C SER A 117 2.98 9.47 7.15
N ALA A 118 3.30 8.97 5.96
CA ALA A 118 2.49 7.97 5.27
C ALA A 118 2.31 6.71 6.15
N PHE A 119 3.38 6.21 6.76
CA PHE A 119 3.31 5.06 7.66
C PHE A 119 2.27 5.26 8.76
N TRP A 120 2.31 6.40 9.48
CA TRP A 120 1.38 6.65 10.57
C TRP A 120 -0.08 6.80 10.11
N ILE A 121 -0.31 7.39 8.94
CA ILE A 121 -1.66 7.56 8.41
C ILE A 121 -2.24 6.21 7.96
N TYR A 122 -1.47 5.39 7.24
CA TYR A 122 -1.94 4.06 6.84
C TYR A 122 -2.16 3.18 8.08
N ASN A 123 -1.25 3.17 9.02
CA ASN A 123 -1.36 2.39 10.25
C ASN A 123 -2.57 2.81 11.11
N TRP A 124 -2.81 4.12 11.26
CA TRP A 124 -3.98 4.65 11.97
C TRP A 124 -5.29 4.13 11.38
N VAL A 125 -5.46 4.19 10.07
CA VAL A 125 -6.67 3.68 9.39
C VAL A 125 -6.76 2.16 9.51
N ALA A 126 -5.65 1.45 9.32
CA ALA A 126 -5.60 0.01 9.45
C ALA A 126 -5.98 -0.46 10.88
N ASP A 127 -5.52 0.24 11.91
CA ASP A 127 -5.82 -0.08 13.30
C ASP A 127 -7.30 0.14 13.66
N MET A 128 -8.00 1.05 12.98
CA MET A 128 -9.46 1.20 13.11
C MET A 128 -10.20 0.05 12.43
N ILE A 129 -9.72 -0.41 11.26
CA ILE A 129 -10.39 -1.42 10.44
C ILE A 129 -10.20 -2.83 11.02
N ARG A 130 -8.98 -3.20 11.42
CA ARG A 130 -8.64 -4.57 11.87
C ARG A 130 -9.62 -5.14 12.90
N PRO A 131 -9.99 -4.43 13.98
CA PRO A 131 -10.93 -4.96 14.99
C PRO A 131 -12.39 -4.94 14.54
N ARG A 132 -12.75 -4.27 13.45
CA ARG A 132 -14.11 -4.14 12.91
C ARG A 132 -14.16 -4.48 11.42
N TYR A 133 -13.31 -5.39 10.98
CA TYR A 133 -12.95 -5.63 9.60
C TYR A 133 -14.14 -5.70 8.64
N SER A 134 -15.09 -6.60 8.87
CA SER A 134 -16.27 -6.79 8.01
C SER A 134 -17.23 -5.59 7.96
N LEU A 135 -17.09 -4.61 8.85
CA LEU A 135 -17.93 -3.40 8.86
C LEU A 135 -17.28 -2.24 8.08
N MET A 136 -15.96 -2.24 7.93
CA MET A 136 -15.21 -1.06 7.43
C MET A 136 -14.39 -1.34 6.17
N ILE A 137 -14.12 -2.62 5.87
CA ILE A 137 -13.19 -2.96 4.78
C ILE A 137 -13.70 -2.51 3.41
N ASP A 138 -15.01 -2.56 3.17
CA ASP A 138 -15.59 -2.20 1.88
C ASP A 138 -15.48 -0.69 1.60
N ASP A 139 -15.65 0.15 2.61
CA ASP A 139 -15.45 1.60 2.50
C ASP A 139 -13.98 1.92 2.15
N MET A 140 -13.03 1.27 2.82
CA MET A 140 -11.62 1.40 2.51
C MET A 140 -11.30 0.91 1.09
N ARG A 141 -11.86 -0.26 0.68
CA ARG A 141 -11.67 -0.80 -0.66
C ARG A 141 -12.17 0.14 -1.75
N ALA A 142 -13.29 0.81 -1.53
CA ALA A 142 -13.81 1.78 -2.49
C ALA A 142 -12.81 2.93 -2.75
N VAL A 143 -12.21 3.48 -1.70
CA VAL A 143 -11.19 4.53 -1.82
C VAL A 143 -9.90 3.98 -2.45
N GLN A 144 -9.42 2.83 -2.00
CA GLN A 144 -8.22 2.17 -2.50
C GLN A 144 -8.31 1.89 -4.00
N ASN A 145 -9.39 1.23 -4.42
CA ASN A 145 -9.61 0.88 -5.82
C ASN A 145 -9.71 2.11 -6.71
N ASN A 146 -10.44 3.15 -6.27
CA ASN A 146 -10.56 4.39 -7.04
C ASN A 146 -9.21 5.06 -7.29
N LEU A 147 -8.35 5.13 -6.29
CA LEU A 147 -7.00 5.70 -6.42
C LEU A 147 -6.12 4.87 -7.35
N GLU A 148 -6.05 3.57 -7.11
CA GLU A 148 -5.20 2.68 -7.89
C GLU A 148 -5.67 2.52 -9.33
N ASP A 149 -6.99 2.53 -9.59
CA ASP A 149 -7.55 2.55 -10.94
C ASP A 149 -7.22 3.86 -11.64
N THR A 150 -7.29 4.98 -10.93
CA THR A 150 -6.88 6.29 -11.47
C THR A 150 -5.42 6.27 -11.90
N TYR A 151 -4.53 5.74 -11.06
CA TYR A 151 -3.10 5.67 -11.38
C TYR A 151 -2.81 4.72 -12.56
N ALA A 152 -3.44 3.53 -12.57
CA ALA A 152 -3.28 2.56 -13.64
C ALA A 152 -3.78 3.11 -14.98
N ASN A 153 -4.93 3.76 -14.99
CA ASN A 153 -5.52 4.35 -16.20
C ASN A 153 -4.71 5.56 -16.71
N ALA A 154 -4.11 6.33 -15.82
CA ALA A 154 -3.30 7.48 -16.20
C ALA A 154 -1.92 7.09 -16.75
N GLN A 155 -1.38 5.90 -16.43
CA GLN A 155 0.00 5.51 -16.70
C GLN A 155 0.40 5.73 -18.16
N ALA A 156 -0.39 5.25 -19.12
CA ALA A 156 -0.07 5.37 -20.55
C ALA A 156 0.03 6.83 -21.01
N GLY A 157 -0.85 7.70 -20.53
CA GLY A 157 -0.83 9.14 -20.85
C GLY A 157 0.35 9.87 -20.24
N ILE A 158 0.67 9.55 -18.98
CA ILE A 158 1.83 10.09 -18.27
C ILE A 158 3.13 9.69 -19.00
N GLU A 159 3.27 8.44 -19.37
CA GLU A 159 4.46 7.92 -20.06
C GLU A 159 4.59 8.48 -21.48
N SER A 160 3.50 8.66 -22.20
CA SER A 160 3.49 9.35 -23.51
C SER A 160 3.97 10.79 -23.39
N SER A 161 3.51 11.51 -22.36
CA SER A 161 3.95 12.88 -22.08
C SER A 161 5.42 12.92 -21.69
N ALA A 162 5.86 12.00 -20.82
CA ALA A 162 7.24 11.87 -20.42
C ALA A 162 8.16 11.55 -21.62
N MET A 163 7.71 10.67 -22.52
CA MET A 163 8.46 10.32 -23.74
C MET A 163 8.65 11.53 -24.65
N SER A 164 7.58 12.32 -24.87
CA SER A 164 7.65 13.55 -25.66
C SER A 164 8.57 14.61 -25.06
N LEU A 165 8.69 14.65 -23.73
CA LEU A 165 9.66 15.47 -23.02
C LEU A 165 11.07 14.89 -23.16
N TYR A 166 11.23 13.58 -22.99
CA TYR A 166 12.51 12.90 -23.03
C TYR A 166 13.25 13.09 -24.36
N GLU A 167 12.53 13.05 -25.48
CA GLU A 167 13.09 13.28 -26.82
C GLU A 167 13.67 14.69 -26.99
N LYS A 168 13.17 15.67 -26.22
CA LYS A 168 13.60 17.07 -26.30
C LYS A 168 14.59 17.44 -25.19
N ASP A 169 14.31 16.99 -23.98
CA ASP A 169 15.02 17.31 -22.77
C ASP A 169 14.83 16.20 -21.72
N PRO A 170 15.74 15.23 -21.60
CA PRO A 170 15.64 14.15 -20.63
C PRO A 170 15.55 14.62 -19.17
N VAL A 171 16.10 15.80 -18.84
CA VAL A 171 16.06 16.35 -17.48
C VAL A 171 14.63 16.76 -17.12
N LYS A 172 13.92 17.41 -18.06
CA LYS A 172 12.50 17.77 -17.86
C LYS A 172 11.60 16.55 -17.79
N ALA A 173 11.87 15.50 -18.53
CA ALA A 173 11.14 14.24 -18.41
C ALA A 173 11.27 13.64 -17.00
N LYS A 174 12.48 13.62 -16.47
CA LYS A 174 12.75 13.17 -15.10
C LYS A 174 12.05 14.04 -14.05
N GLU A 175 12.13 15.36 -14.19
CA GLU A 175 11.42 16.29 -13.31
C GLU A 175 9.90 16.08 -13.34
N PHE A 176 9.33 15.91 -14.54
CA PHE A 176 7.90 15.62 -14.72
C PHE A 176 7.49 14.34 -14.00
N LEU A 177 8.24 13.24 -14.16
CA LEU A 177 7.94 11.95 -13.53
C LEU A 177 8.16 11.99 -12.02
N THR A 178 9.16 12.74 -11.55
CA THR A 178 9.38 12.99 -10.11
C THR A 178 8.19 13.73 -9.49
N ASN A 179 7.72 14.79 -10.15
CA ASN A 179 6.55 15.56 -9.69
C ASN A 179 5.28 14.70 -9.66
N TYR A 180 5.07 13.89 -10.69
CA TYR A 180 3.93 12.95 -10.73
C TYR A 180 4.00 11.94 -9.58
N SER A 181 5.15 11.34 -9.33
CA SER A 181 5.36 10.38 -8.23
C SER A 181 5.06 10.99 -6.86
N CYS A 182 5.53 12.21 -6.61
CA CYS A 182 5.24 12.90 -5.36
C CYS A 182 3.75 13.24 -5.22
N MET A 183 3.15 13.78 -6.27
CA MET A 183 1.74 14.17 -6.27
C MET A 183 0.80 12.97 -6.02
N THR A 184 1.06 11.81 -6.62
CA THR A 184 0.22 10.63 -6.43
C THR A 184 0.32 10.08 -5.01
N ALA A 185 1.51 10.06 -4.42
CA ALA A 185 1.70 9.64 -3.04
C ALA A 185 1.01 10.59 -2.04
N GLU A 186 1.18 11.90 -2.22
CA GLU A 186 0.54 12.93 -1.38
C GLU A 186 -0.99 12.87 -1.49
N SER A 187 -1.52 12.72 -2.71
CA SER A 187 -2.97 12.57 -2.95
C SER A 187 -3.54 11.32 -2.29
N ALA A 188 -2.78 10.21 -2.26
CA ALA A 188 -3.19 8.99 -1.57
C ALA A 188 -3.28 9.22 -0.06
N ILE A 189 -2.30 9.89 0.53
CA ILE A 189 -2.30 10.21 1.97
C ILE A 189 -3.47 11.13 2.34
N ASP A 190 -3.74 12.16 1.54
CA ASP A 190 -4.87 13.06 1.78
C ASP A 190 -6.22 12.33 1.71
N SER A 191 -6.34 11.40 0.77
CA SER A 191 -7.52 10.55 0.66
C SER A 191 -7.66 9.60 1.85
N TRP A 192 -6.54 9.07 2.34
CA TRP A 192 -6.52 8.19 3.52
C TRP A 192 -6.85 8.93 4.82
N LYS A 193 -6.39 10.17 5.00
CA LYS A 193 -6.81 11.04 6.11
C LYS A 193 -8.33 11.22 6.13
N LYS A 194 -8.92 11.57 4.98
CA LYS A 194 -10.38 11.72 4.86
C LYS A 194 -11.14 10.42 5.12
N LEU A 195 -10.60 9.29 4.64
CA LEU A 195 -11.17 7.98 4.96
C LEU A 195 -11.13 7.72 6.47
N GLY A 196 -10.01 7.98 7.13
CA GLY A 196 -9.91 7.80 8.58
C GLY A 196 -10.89 8.68 9.36
N GLU A 197 -11.07 9.94 8.95
CA GLU A 197 -12.08 10.84 9.52
C GLU A 197 -13.52 10.31 9.32
N PHE A 198 -13.79 9.70 8.17
CA PHE A 198 -15.10 9.10 7.87
C PHE A 198 -15.36 7.83 8.69
N LEU A 199 -14.34 7.01 8.93
CA LEU A 199 -14.47 5.75 9.67
C LEU A 199 -14.53 5.94 11.20
N PHE A 200 -14.11 7.10 11.71
CA PHE A 200 -14.13 7.45 13.13
C PHE A 200 -15.53 7.84 13.58
#